data_5564f034e6c8752d6ea2e4ffcef1de70
#
_entry.id   5564f034e6c8752d6ea2e4ffcef1de70
#
_cell.length_a   1.000
_cell.length_b   1.000
_cell.length_c   1.000
_cell.angle_alpha   90.00
_cell.angle_beta   90.00
_cell.angle_gamma   90.00
#
_symmetry.space_group_name_H-M   'P 1'
#
loop_
_entity.id
_entity.type
_entity.pdbx_description
1 polymer ?
#
loop_
_entity_poly.entity_id
_entity_poly.type
_entity_poly.pdbx_seq_one_letter_code
_entity_poly.pdbx_strand_id
1 'polypeptide(L)'
;TTYIGKNDYTKNLVGNFTFKDNKLNKLNLASTFSNNKKMNLSIETNNQNETITKFFSNYPKPLIKRYDFIKGFEEGYLNFNSIKKDGVSNSVLIIDNFKVKEVPVFAKLLSLASLQGIADLLTGEGIRFTDFEMIYSSQKGSTNIEEMYAIGPAISILMDGYIESKKLVSLRGTLV
;
A
#
# COMPACT_ATOMS: atom_id res chain seq x y z
N THR A 1 -18.35 13.58 8.69
CA THR A 1 -16.89 13.73 8.47
C THR A 1 -16.15 12.77 9.38
N THR A 2 -15.29 11.94 8.81
CA THR A 2 -14.46 10.99 9.55
C THR A 2 -12.98 11.31 9.29
N TYR A 3 -12.23 11.53 10.36
CA TYR A 3 -10.80 11.86 10.26
C TYR A 3 -9.98 10.58 10.07
N ILE A 4 -9.10 10.59 9.08
CA ILE A 4 -8.13 9.52 8.82
C ILE A 4 -6.72 9.90 9.34
N GLY A 5 -6.47 11.20 9.49
CA GLY A 5 -5.22 11.77 10.00
C GLY A 5 -5.45 13.19 10.50
N LYS A 6 -4.38 13.89 10.89
CA LYS A 6 -4.49 15.25 11.46
C LYS A 6 -5.28 16.23 10.56
N ASN A 7 -5.10 16.16 9.25
CA ASN A 7 -5.70 17.08 8.27
C ASN A 7 -6.44 16.34 7.14
N ASP A 8 -6.48 15.01 7.18
CA ASP A 8 -7.09 14.21 6.14
C ASP A 8 -8.39 13.61 6.68
N TYR A 9 -9.50 13.88 6.03
CA TYR A 9 -10.82 13.40 6.40
C TYR A 9 -11.61 12.90 5.20
N THR A 10 -12.56 12.04 5.47
CA THR A 10 -13.53 11.58 4.48
C THR A 10 -14.91 12.15 4.78
N LYS A 11 -15.68 12.32 3.71
CA LYS A 11 -17.09 12.68 3.74
C LYS A 11 -17.96 11.50 3.31
N ASN A 12 -19.25 11.57 3.64
CA ASN A 12 -20.24 10.61 3.15
C ASN A 12 -19.82 9.16 3.41
N LEU A 13 -19.30 8.88 4.61
CA LEU A 13 -19.02 7.50 5.00
C LEU A 13 -20.35 6.76 5.12
N VAL A 14 -20.54 5.78 4.26
CA VAL A 14 -21.71 4.89 4.23
C VAL A 14 -21.20 3.46 4.34
N GLY A 15 -21.93 2.64 5.07
CA GLY A 15 -21.55 1.26 5.20
C GLY A 15 -22.67 0.39 5.76
N ASN A 16 -22.49 -0.91 5.56
CA ASN A 16 -23.30 -1.94 6.16
C ASN A 16 -22.38 -3.05 6.68
N PHE A 17 -22.86 -3.72 7.71
CA PHE A 17 -22.16 -4.86 8.28
C PHE A 17 -23.15 -5.89 8.81
N THR A 18 -22.72 -7.14 8.83
CA THR A 18 -23.47 -8.25 9.42
C THR A 18 -22.57 -9.06 10.34
N PHE A 19 -23.16 -9.56 11.41
CA PHE A 19 -22.51 -10.52 12.30
C PHE A 19 -23.13 -11.90 12.14
N LYS A 20 -22.28 -12.92 12.32
CA LYS A 20 -22.67 -14.31 12.46
C LYS A 20 -21.87 -14.88 13.63
N ASP A 21 -22.55 -15.51 14.57
CA ASP A 21 -21.93 -16.10 15.78
C ASP A 21 -21.00 -15.12 16.52
N ASN A 22 -21.46 -13.89 16.74
CA ASN A 22 -20.72 -12.79 17.37
C ASN A 22 -19.42 -12.37 16.64
N LYS A 23 -19.19 -12.83 15.41
CA LYS A 23 -18.05 -12.44 14.57
C LYS A 23 -18.53 -11.61 13.40
N LEU A 24 -17.70 -10.64 12.99
CA LEU A 24 -17.97 -9.87 11.78
C LEU A 24 -17.97 -10.82 10.59
N ASN A 25 -19.12 -10.95 9.94
CA ASN A 25 -19.29 -11.81 8.76
C ASN A 25 -19.13 -11.01 7.46
N LYS A 26 -19.71 -9.80 7.41
CA LYS A 26 -19.61 -8.92 6.25
C LYS A 26 -19.52 -7.47 6.68
N LEU A 27 -18.66 -6.72 6.02
CA LEU A 27 -18.50 -5.26 6.13
C LEU A 27 -18.35 -4.69 4.74
N ASN A 28 -19.12 -3.66 4.40
CA ASN A 28 -18.86 -2.82 3.24
C ASN A 28 -18.85 -1.37 3.71
N LEU A 29 -17.81 -0.64 3.37
CA LEU A 29 -17.68 0.79 3.61
C LEU A 29 -17.36 1.49 2.30
N ALA A 30 -18.02 2.61 2.05
CA ALA A 30 -17.71 3.52 0.97
C ALA A 30 -17.61 4.95 1.50
N SER A 31 -16.67 5.72 1.00
CA SER A 31 -16.46 7.09 1.43
C SER A 31 -15.82 7.93 0.33
N THR A 32 -15.97 9.25 0.44
CA THR A 32 -15.31 10.21 -0.45
C THR A 32 -14.41 11.14 0.34
N PHE A 33 -13.27 11.50 -0.22
CA PHE A 33 -12.40 12.55 0.29
C PHE A 33 -12.93 13.95 -0.13
N SER A 34 -12.37 15.01 0.44
CA SER A 34 -12.76 16.40 0.16
C SER A 34 -12.61 16.80 -1.33
N ASN A 35 -11.71 16.14 -2.06
CA ASN A 35 -11.45 16.33 -3.49
C ASN A 35 -12.27 15.39 -4.40
N ASN A 36 -13.38 14.85 -3.92
CA ASN A 36 -14.24 13.88 -4.60
C ASN A 36 -13.57 12.54 -4.95
N LYS A 37 -12.40 12.28 -4.42
CA LYS A 37 -11.73 10.98 -4.54
C LYS A 37 -12.44 9.95 -3.64
N LYS A 38 -12.35 8.67 -3.99
CA LYS A 38 -13.15 7.59 -3.40
C LYS A 38 -12.29 6.59 -2.64
N MET A 39 -12.91 5.96 -1.66
CA MET A 39 -12.38 4.85 -0.91
C MET A 39 -13.48 3.82 -0.68
N ASN A 40 -13.17 2.55 -0.91
CA ASN A 40 -14.05 1.43 -0.66
C ASN A 40 -13.31 0.34 0.12
N LEU A 41 -13.97 -0.24 1.12
CA LEU A 41 -13.48 -1.39 1.86
C LEU A 41 -14.59 -2.44 1.90
N SER A 42 -14.27 -3.68 1.56
CA SER A 42 -15.13 -4.82 1.82
C SER A 42 -14.38 -5.90 2.60
N ILE A 43 -15.04 -6.49 3.56
CA ILE A 43 -14.57 -7.67 4.30
C ILE A 43 -15.72 -8.66 4.30
N GLU A 44 -15.46 -9.90 3.94
CA GLU A 44 -16.46 -10.97 3.92
C GLU A 44 -15.82 -12.29 4.31
N THR A 45 -16.50 -13.03 5.20
CA THR A 45 -16.10 -14.40 5.55
C THR A 45 -16.97 -15.38 4.78
N ASN A 46 -16.34 -16.23 3.97
CA ASN A 46 -17.04 -17.23 3.15
C ASN A 46 -17.35 -18.53 3.94
N ASN A 47 -18.01 -19.47 3.29
CA ASN A 47 -18.37 -20.76 3.89
C ASN A 47 -17.17 -21.67 4.20
N GLN A 48 -15.98 -21.35 3.69
CA GLN A 48 -14.72 -22.07 3.95
C GLN A 48 -13.92 -21.46 5.11
N ASN A 49 -14.54 -20.55 5.89
CA ASN A 49 -13.92 -19.76 6.96
C ASN A 49 -12.75 -18.89 6.48
N GLU A 50 -12.76 -18.49 5.21
CA GLU A 50 -11.78 -17.54 4.69
C GLU A 50 -12.33 -16.12 4.81
N THR A 51 -11.57 -15.22 5.40
CA THR A 51 -11.90 -13.80 5.44
C THR A 51 -11.22 -13.09 4.28
N ILE A 52 -12.03 -12.62 3.35
CA ILE A 52 -11.60 -11.90 2.15
C ILE A 52 -11.71 -10.41 2.44
N THR A 53 -10.62 -9.69 2.32
CA THR A 53 -10.55 -8.23 2.45
C THR A 53 -10.18 -7.62 1.12
N LYS A 54 -10.97 -6.65 0.64
CA LYS A 54 -10.67 -5.85 -0.54
C LYS A 54 -10.73 -4.39 -0.17
N PHE A 55 -9.72 -3.64 -0.55
CA PHE A 55 -9.66 -2.21 -0.34
C PHE A 55 -9.24 -1.50 -1.62
N PHE A 56 -9.91 -0.41 -1.94
CA PHE A 56 -9.59 0.46 -3.06
C PHE A 56 -9.57 1.92 -2.62
N SER A 57 -8.60 2.69 -3.11
CA SER A 57 -8.60 4.14 -2.98
C SER A 57 -7.95 4.79 -4.19
N ASN A 58 -8.60 5.79 -4.77
CA ASN A 58 -7.97 6.64 -5.78
C ASN A 58 -7.35 7.91 -5.16
N TYR A 59 -7.13 7.90 -3.84
CA TYR A 59 -6.37 8.89 -3.09
C TYR A 59 -5.66 8.22 -1.91
N PRO A 60 -4.63 7.40 -2.17
CA PRO A 60 -3.96 6.62 -1.13
C PRO A 60 -3.05 7.46 -0.22
N LYS A 61 -2.68 8.68 -0.60
CA LYS A 61 -1.76 9.56 0.15
C LYS A 61 -2.04 9.65 1.66
N PRO A 62 -3.28 9.89 2.15
CA PRO A 62 -3.54 9.97 3.59
C PRO A 62 -3.31 8.66 4.33
N LEU A 63 -3.49 7.54 3.65
CA LEU A 63 -3.32 6.21 4.23
C LEU A 63 -1.84 5.85 4.33
N ILE A 64 -1.07 6.09 3.27
CA ILE A 64 0.36 5.79 3.19
C ILE A 64 1.18 6.70 4.10
N LYS A 65 0.78 7.95 4.29
CA LYS A 65 1.40 8.89 5.25
C LYS A 65 1.52 8.33 6.68
N ARG A 66 0.74 7.33 7.04
CA ARG A 66 0.84 6.67 8.36
C ARG A 66 2.05 5.75 8.46
N TYR A 67 2.71 5.45 7.35
CA TYR A 67 3.89 4.60 7.28
C TYR A 67 5.13 5.48 7.06
N ASP A 68 5.93 5.66 8.10
CA ASP A 68 7.08 6.58 8.10
C ASP A 68 8.19 6.23 7.10
N PHE A 69 8.18 5.01 6.54
CA PHE A 69 9.20 4.56 5.60
C PHE A 69 8.97 5.06 4.16
N ILE A 70 7.76 5.55 3.83
CA ILE A 70 7.45 6.18 2.54
C ILE A 70 7.03 7.62 2.79
N LYS A 71 7.98 8.53 2.65
CA LYS A 71 7.74 9.97 2.77
C LYS A 71 7.51 10.59 1.39
N GLY A 72 6.72 11.66 1.37
CA GLY A 72 6.47 12.39 0.14
C GLY A 72 5.66 11.63 -0.92
N PHE A 73 4.85 10.64 -0.51
CA PHE A 73 3.96 9.91 -1.41
C PHE A 73 2.85 10.83 -1.95
N GLU A 74 2.67 10.81 -3.27
CA GLU A 74 1.65 11.62 -3.97
C GLU A 74 0.99 10.85 -5.11
N GLU A 75 -0.25 11.24 -5.43
CA GLU A 75 -1.04 10.67 -6.51
C GLU A 75 -1.41 9.19 -6.28
N GLY A 76 -1.67 8.44 -7.35
CA GLY A 76 -1.82 6.99 -7.37
C GLY A 76 -3.22 6.45 -7.13
N TYR A 77 -3.35 5.18 -7.47
CA TYR A 77 -4.51 4.32 -7.23
C TYR A 77 -4.05 3.11 -6.43
N LEU A 78 -4.70 2.81 -5.34
CA LEU A 78 -4.34 1.69 -4.48
C LEU A 78 -5.42 0.63 -4.52
N ASN A 79 -5.00 -0.60 -4.80
CA ASN A 79 -5.80 -1.81 -4.68
C ASN A 79 -5.11 -2.76 -3.69
N PHE A 80 -5.87 -3.26 -2.73
CA PHE A 80 -5.42 -4.24 -1.77
C PHE A 80 -6.41 -5.40 -1.71
N ASN A 81 -5.88 -6.62 -1.82
CA ASN A 81 -6.64 -7.84 -1.66
C ASN A 81 -5.92 -8.75 -0.66
N SER A 82 -6.68 -9.34 0.25
CA SER A 82 -6.14 -10.29 1.23
C SER A 82 -7.13 -11.42 1.49
N ILE A 83 -6.62 -12.63 1.58
CA ILE A 83 -7.37 -13.81 2.01
C ILE A 83 -6.72 -14.33 3.28
N LYS A 84 -7.47 -14.31 4.36
CA LYS A 84 -7.03 -14.83 5.66
C LYS A 84 -7.72 -16.14 5.98
N LYS A 85 -6.91 -17.17 6.27
CA LYS A 85 -7.36 -18.50 6.70
C LYS A 85 -6.41 -19.05 7.78
N ASP A 86 -6.94 -19.64 8.82
CA ASP A 86 -6.17 -20.32 9.90
C ASP A 86 -5.02 -19.45 10.47
N GLY A 87 -5.24 -18.15 10.57
CA GLY A 87 -4.27 -17.20 11.11
C GLY A 87 -3.19 -16.73 10.12
N VAL A 88 -3.18 -17.26 8.89
CA VAL A 88 -2.33 -16.82 7.79
C VAL A 88 -3.12 -15.89 6.89
N SER A 89 -2.52 -14.76 6.48
CA SER A 89 -3.06 -13.84 5.48
C SER A 89 -2.17 -13.84 4.25
N ASN A 90 -2.70 -14.17 3.09
CA ASN A 90 -2.05 -14.00 1.79
C ASN A 90 -2.60 -12.74 1.14
N SER A 91 -1.74 -11.84 0.75
CA SER A 91 -2.11 -10.47 0.37
C SER A 91 -1.38 -10.00 -0.86
N VAL A 92 -2.07 -9.19 -1.66
CA VAL A 92 -1.52 -8.45 -2.80
C VAL A 92 -1.86 -6.98 -2.64
N LEU A 93 -0.84 -6.13 -2.70
CA LEU A 93 -0.95 -4.68 -2.72
C LEU A 93 -0.46 -4.16 -4.06
N ILE A 94 -1.32 -3.43 -4.76
CA ILE A 94 -1.02 -2.79 -6.04
C ILE A 94 -1.19 -1.29 -5.89
N ILE A 95 -0.24 -0.52 -6.40
CA ILE A 95 -0.33 0.94 -6.46
C ILE A 95 0.10 1.40 -7.86
N ASP A 96 -0.79 2.07 -8.56
CA ASP A 96 -0.55 2.54 -9.91
C ASP A 96 -0.35 4.07 -9.94
N ASN A 97 0.53 4.54 -10.82
CA ASN A 97 0.72 5.95 -11.17
C ASN A 97 0.93 6.89 -9.98
N PHE A 98 1.96 6.66 -9.20
CA PHE A 98 2.29 7.45 -8.03
C PHE A 98 3.67 8.11 -8.11
N LYS A 99 3.90 9.08 -7.22
CA LYS A 99 5.20 9.76 -7.02
C LYS A 99 5.68 9.62 -5.58
N VAL A 100 6.98 9.56 -5.40
CA VAL A 100 7.63 9.61 -4.07
C VAL A 100 8.70 10.70 -4.09
N LYS A 101 8.53 11.73 -3.24
CA LYS A 101 9.40 12.91 -3.22
C LYS A 101 10.58 12.82 -2.27
N GLU A 102 10.42 12.09 -1.17
CA GLU A 102 11.43 12.03 -0.11
C GLU A 102 11.95 10.59 0.04
N VAL A 103 12.97 10.24 -0.72
CA VAL A 103 13.57 8.90 -0.70
C VAL A 103 15.09 9.00 -0.54
N PRO A 104 15.59 9.40 0.66
CA PRO A 104 17.02 9.61 0.88
C PRO A 104 17.88 8.39 0.54
N VAL A 105 17.33 7.18 0.73
CA VAL A 105 18.04 5.93 0.41
C VAL A 105 18.14 5.72 -1.09
N PHE A 106 17.08 6.00 -1.84
CA PHE A 106 17.09 5.89 -3.29
C PHE A 106 17.90 7.00 -3.96
N ALA A 107 18.00 8.18 -3.38
CA ALA A 107 18.85 9.26 -3.90
C ALA A 107 20.31 8.82 -4.04
N LYS A 108 20.83 8.05 -3.08
CA LYS A 108 22.17 7.48 -3.14
C LYS A 108 22.32 6.39 -4.19
N LEU A 109 21.29 5.59 -4.39
CA LEU A 109 21.29 4.52 -5.39
C LEU A 109 21.11 5.05 -6.81
N LEU A 110 20.27 6.05 -7.00
CA LEU A 110 20.01 6.71 -8.28
C LEU A 110 21.20 7.51 -8.79
N SER A 111 22.02 8.06 -7.89
CA SER A 111 23.27 8.72 -8.27
C SER A 111 24.25 7.78 -9.02
N LEU A 112 24.02 6.47 -8.93
CA LEU A 112 24.82 5.45 -9.59
C LEU A 112 24.16 4.84 -10.83
N ALA A 113 22.83 4.97 -10.99
CA ALA A 113 22.07 4.16 -11.94
C ALA A 113 21.48 4.94 -13.15
N SER A 114 21.08 6.21 -13.00
CA SER A 114 20.37 6.94 -14.07
C SER A 114 20.51 8.45 -13.96
N LEU A 115 20.88 9.11 -15.07
CA LEU A 115 20.89 10.57 -15.16
C LEU A 115 19.48 11.18 -15.06
N GLN A 116 18.46 10.50 -15.56
CA GLN A 116 17.07 10.95 -15.49
C GLN A 116 16.56 10.95 -14.05
N GLY A 117 16.81 9.90 -13.29
CA GLY A 117 16.45 9.83 -11.89
C GLY A 117 17.07 10.92 -11.03
N ILE A 118 18.32 11.31 -11.35
CA ILE A 118 19.01 12.44 -10.72
C ILE A 118 18.31 13.77 -11.09
N ALA A 119 17.95 13.96 -12.35
CA ALA A 119 17.26 15.16 -12.79
C ALA A 119 15.91 15.32 -12.09
N ASP A 120 15.12 14.26 -12.00
CA ASP A 120 13.82 14.25 -11.33
C ASP A 120 13.92 14.58 -9.84
N LEU A 121 14.96 14.07 -9.16
CA LEU A 121 15.26 14.41 -7.77
C LEU A 121 15.71 15.87 -7.58
N LEU A 122 16.55 16.37 -8.49
CA LEU A 122 17.07 17.76 -8.43
C LEU A 122 15.98 18.79 -8.71
N THR A 123 14.99 18.47 -9.52
CA THR A 123 13.84 19.35 -9.78
C THR A 123 12.83 19.37 -8.64
N GLY A 124 12.97 18.48 -7.64
CA GLY A 124 12.04 18.36 -6.52
C GLY A 124 10.70 17.74 -6.90
N GLU A 125 10.55 17.25 -8.14
CA GLU A 125 9.32 16.60 -8.61
C GLU A 125 9.12 15.21 -8.02
N GLY A 126 10.21 14.58 -7.55
CA GLY A 126 10.22 13.22 -7.02
C GLY A 126 10.32 12.16 -8.11
N ILE A 127 10.36 10.91 -7.69
CA ILE A 127 10.46 9.76 -8.59
C ILE A 127 9.05 9.27 -8.90
N ARG A 128 8.73 9.14 -10.19
CA ARG A 128 7.48 8.56 -10.65
C ARG A 128 7.62 7.05 -10.83
N PHE A 129 6.60 6.35 -10.38
CA PHE A 129 6.39 4.93 -10.66
C PHE A 129 5.05 4.76 -11.37
N THR A 130 5.03 3.93 -12.40
CA THR A 130 3.81 3.55 -13.12
C THR A 130 3.12 2.40 -12.42
N ASP A 131 3.89 1.43 -11.93
CA ASP A 131 3.39 0.19 -11.36
C ASP A 131 4.15 -0.16 -10.09
N PHE A 132 3.44 -0.59 -9.06
CA PHE A 132 3.97 -1.23 -7.88
C PHE A 132 3.08 -2.41 -7.52
N GLU A 133 3.68 -3.56 -7.28
CA GLU A 133 2.98 -4.71 -6.72
C GLU A 133 3.83 -5.33 -5.60
N MET A 134 3.16 -5.78 -4.55
CA MET A 134 3.76 -6.55 -3.47
C MET A 134 2.88 -7.73 -3.12
N ILE A 135 3.43 -8.94 -3.28
CA ILE A 135 2.81 -10.21 -2.89
C ILE A 135 3.47 -10.65 -1.60
N TYR A 136 2.66 -10.87 -0.58
CA TYR A 136 3.19 -11.23 0.74
C TYR A 136 2.22 -12.07 1.56
N SER A 137 2.78 -12.88 2.45
CA SER A 137 2.04 -13.60 3.47
C SER A 137 2.39 -13.10 4.87
N SER A 138 1.41 -13.11 5.79
CA SER A 138 1.61 -12.67 7.17
C SER A 138 1.01 -13.66 8.15
N GLN A 139 1.77 -14.00 9.20
CA GLN A 139 1.35 -14.88 10.28
C GLN A 139 2.05 -14.49 11.59
N LYS A 140 1.28 -14.32 12.69
CA LYS A 140 1.79 -14.11 14.06
C LYS A 140 2.92 -13.07 14.20
N GLY A 141 2.79 -11.94 13.46
CA GLY A 141 3.77 -10.85 13.54
C GLY A 141 4.97 -10.97 12.61
N SER A 142 5.06 -12.05 11.85
CA SER A 142 6.00 -12.20 10.73
C SER A 142 5.29 -11.92 9.41
N THR A 143 5.96 -11.23 8.50
CA THR A 143 5.51 -10.99 7.12
C THR A 143 6.62 -11.45 6.19
N ASN A 144 6.29 -12.39 5.30
CA ASN A 144 7.15 -12.83 4.23
C ASN A 144 6.75 -12.14 2.94
N ILE A 145 7.65 -11.37 2.33
CA ILE A 145 7.47 -10.72 1.04
C ILE A 145 8.00 -11.68 -0.01
N GLU A 146 7.09 -12.28 -0.76
CA GLU A 146 7.43 -13.25 -1.81
C GLU A 146 8.00 -12.53 -3.01
N GLU A 147 7.37 -11.43 -3.39
CA GLU A 147 7.80 -10.56 -4.47
C GLU A 147 7.31 -9.13 -4.22
N MET A 148 8.14 -8.16 -4.51
CA MET A 148 7.79 -6.75 -4.54
C MET A 148 8.52 -6.09 -5.70
N TYR A 149 7.77 -5.48 -6.63
CA TYR A 149 8.38 -4.71 -7.70
C TYR A 149 7.78 -3.31 -7.79
N ALA A 150 8.59 -2.39 -8.28
CA ALA A 150 8.17 -1.04 -8.65
C ALA A 150 8.80 -0.69 -9.99
N ILE A 151 7.99 -0.26 -10.95
CA ILE A 151 8.42 0.11 -12.30
C ILE A 151 8.21 1.60 -12.51
N GLY A 152 9.23 2.29 -12.94
CA GLY A 152 9.19 3.70 -13.32
C GLY A 152 10.11 4.02 -14.49
N PRO A 153 9.92 5.18 -15.14
CA PRO A 153 10.74 5.57 -16.28
C PRO A 153 12.21 5.80 -15.92
N ALA A 154 12.50 6.13 -14.68
CA ALA A 154 13.85 6.41 -14.20
C ALA A 154 14.53 5.22 -13.50
N ILE A 155 13.73 4.31 -12.93
CA ILE A 155 14.23 3.19 -12.15
C ILE A 155 13.16 2.10 -12.04
N SER A 156 13.60 0.86 -12.07
CA SER A 156 12.79 -0.30 -11.70
C SER A 156 13.46 -1.06 -10.55
N ILE A 157 12.63 -1.57 -9.64
CA ILE A 157 13.07 -2.24 -8.42
C ILE A 157 12.37 -3.58 -8.35
N LEU A 158 13.12 -4.65 -8.06
CA LEU A 158 12.58 -5.96 -7.72
C LEU A 158 13.18 -6.39 -6.39
N MET A 159 12.34 -6.80 -5.44
CA MET A 159 12.76 -7.18 -4.09
C MET A 159 11.96 -8.36 -3.55
N ASP A 160 12.57 -9.10 -2.65
CA ASP A 160 11.92 -10.09 -1.78
C ASP A 160 12.51 -10.01 -0.36
N GLY A 161 11.88 -10.68 0.60
CA GLY A 161 12.43 -10.70 1.95
C GLY A 161 11.39 -10.94 3.04
N TYR A 162 11.71 -10.53 4.26
CA TYR A 162 10.81 -10.71 5.38
C TYR A 162 10.92 -9.60 6.43
N ILE A 163 9.85 -9.45 7.20
CA ILE A 163 9.74 -8.51 8.32
C ILE A 163 9.29 -9.30 9.55
N GLU A 164 10.07 -9.29 10.62
CA GLU A 164 9.74 -9.96 11.88
C GLU A 164 9.46 -8.97 13.00
N SER A 165 8.31 -9.14 13.66
CA SER A 165 7.95 -8.48 14.93
C SER A 165 8.24 -6.97 14.96
N LYS A 166 8.14 -6.27 13.84
CA LYS A 166 8.40 -4.83 13.67
C LYS A 166 9.85 -4.39 13.98
N LYS A 167 10.77 -5.31 14.17
CA LYS A 167 12.16 -5.00 14.57
C LYS A 167 13.21 -5.44 13.57
N LEU A 168 13.00 -6.55 12.90
CA LEU A 168 13.92 -7.06 11.90
C LEU A 168 13.29 -6.94 10.52
N VAL A 169 13.98 -6.24 9.63
CA VAL A 169 13.62 -6.14 8.21
C VAL A 169 14.82 -6.66 7.43
N SER A 170 14.62 -7.71 6.65
CA SER A 170 15.62 -8.24 5.74
C SER A 170 15.04 -8.25 4.34
N LEU A 171 15.56 -7.38 3.48
CA LEU A 171 15.16 -7.27 2.08
C LEU A 171 16.40 -7.43 1.20
N ARG A 172 16.26 -8.14 0.10
CA ARG A 172 17.26 -8.23 -0.96
C ARG A 172 16.57 -7.87 -2.27
N GLY A 173 17.31 -7.32 -3.21
CA GLY A 173 16.72 -6.93 -4.47
C GLY A 173 17.69 -6.48 -5.51
N THR A 174 17.14 -6.18 -6.68
CA THR A 174 17.85 -5.67 -7.84
C THR A 174 17.24 -4.34 -8.27
N LEU A 175 18.10 -3.42 -8.68
CA LEU A 175 17.75 -2.16 -9.31
C LEU A 175 18.10 -2.26 -10.79
N VAL A 176 17.19 -1.80 -11.65
CA VAL A 176 17.36 -1.77 -13.12
C VAL A 176 16.99 -0.39 -13.62
#